data_55c2c2ebdfc84371050b9eb0356c6ff4
#
_entry.id   55c2c2ebdfc84371050b9eb0356c6ff4
#
_cell.length_a   1.000
_cell.length_b   1.000
_cell.length_c   1.000
_cell.angle_alpha   90.00
_cell.angle_beta   90.00
_cell.angle_gamma   90.00
#
_symmetry.space_group_name_H-M   'P 1'
#
loop_
_entity.id
_entity.type
_entity.pdbx_description
1 polymer ?
#
loop_
_entity_poly.entity_id
_entity_poly.type
_entity_poly.pdbx_seq_one_letter_code
_entity_poly.pdbx_strand_id
1 'polypeptide(L)'
;RSKVIGAESDMPDCDIPVRHILEQIIAKLGIPPFLLGISWSSTERMSEQQADILTSELAYYRTVLEPVITKIVSAHLKMCGYNDSFKIEWDKINLQDAVELSQARLNNANAMNIERQIGADVQNEG
;
A
#
# COMPACT_ATOMS: atom_id res chain seq x y z
N ARG A 1 35.08 40.80 -4.15
CA ARG A 1 34.06 39.84 -4.62
C ARG A 1 34.34 38.50 -3.93
N SER A 2 33.61 38.21 -2.89
CA SER A 2 33.68 36.90 -2.22
C SER A 2 32.95 35.86 -3.07
N LYS A 3 33.70 34.89 -3.57
CA LYS A 3 33.13 33.72 -4.25
C LYS A 3 32.70 32.75 -3.16
N VAL A 4 31.41 32.53 -2.99
CA VAL A 4 30.88 31.51 -2.07
C VAL A 4 31.18 30.16 -2.70
N ILE A 5 32.19 29.49 -2.16
CA ILE A 5 32.56 28.12 -2.55
C ILE A 5 31.69 27.22 -1.71
N GLY A 6 30.74 26.52 -2.33
CA GLY A 6 29.96 25.50 -1.63
C GLY A 6 28.45 25.46 -1.90
N ALA A 7 27.90 26.31 -2.78
CA ALA A 7 26.46 26.31 -3.09
C ALA A 7 26.10 25.58 -4.40
N GLU A 8 27.05 24.97 -5.06
CA GLU A 8 26.87 24.13 -6.27
C GLU A 8 27.29 22.66 -5.99
N SER A 9 27.12 22.18 -4.77
CA SER A 9 27.15 20.74 -4.59
C SER A 9 25.79 20.22 -5.02
N ASP A 10 25.79 19.49 -6.14
CA ASP A 10 24.68 18.57 -6.46
C ASP A 10 24.24 17.91 -5.16
N MET A 11 23.01 18.23 -4.73
CA MET A 11 22.42 17.46 -3.62
C MET A 11 22.44 16.00 -4.11
N PRO A 12 23.12 15.09 -3.42
CA PRO A 12 23.14 13.70 -3.84
C PRO A 12 21.70 13.27 -4.03
N ASP A 13 21.41 12.65 -5.18
CA ASP A 13 20.10 12.11 -5.50
C ASP A 13 19.71 11.11 -4.39
N CYS A 14 18.92 11.60 -3.43
CA CYS A 14 18.52 10.82 -2.27
C CYS A 14 17.40 9.82 -2.63
N ASP A 15 16.88 9.85 -3.85
CA ASP A 15 15.79 8.98 -4.28
C ASP A 15 16.20 7.51 -4.25
N ILE A 16 17.41 7.18 -4.69
CA ILE A 16 17.89 5.78 -4.72
C ILE A 16 18.01 5.19 -3.31
N PRO A 17 18.70 5.83 -2.33
CA PRO A 17 18.77 5.33 -0.96
C PRO A 17 17.40 5.21 -0.30
N VAL A 18 16.51 6.17 -0.52
CA VAL A 18 15.14 6.15 0.04
C VAL A 18 14.35 4.98 -0.52
N ARG A 19 14.41 4.73 -1.83
CA ARG A 19 13.76 3.56 -2.46
C ARG A 19 14.25 2.26 -1.87
N HIS A 20 15.55 2.07 -1.72
CA HIS A 20 16.10 0.86 -1.11
C HIS A 20 15.63 0.63 0.32
N ILE A 21 15.56 1.69 1.15
CA ILE A 21 15.03 1.58 2.50
C ILE A 21 13.56 1.17 2.49
N LEU A 22 12.75 1.78 1.63
CA LEU A 22 11.34 1.45 1.49
C LEU A 22 11.12 0.02 1.00
N GLU A 23 11.91 -0.47 0.05
CA GLU A 23 11.88 -1.86 -0.41
C GLU A 23 12.22 -2.84 0.72
N GLN A 24 13.20 -2.52 1.57
CA GLN A 24 13.54 -3.32 2.74
C GLN A 24 12.40 -3.35 3.77
N ILE A 25 11.73 -2.22 3.99
CA ILE A 25 10.57 -2.15 4.89
C ILE A 25 9.43 -3.01 4.35
N ILE A 26 9.11 -2.91 3.06
CA ILE A 26 8.08 -3.71 2.38
C ILE A 26 8.39 -5.21 2.52
N ALA A 27 9.63 -5.60 2.22
CA ALA A 27 10.07 -6.98 2.33
C ALA A 27 9.96 -7.52 3.78
N LYS A 28 10.22 -6.68 4.78
CA LYS A 28 10.08 -7.05 6.20
C LYS A 28 8.64 -7.14 6.66
N LEU A 29 7.77 -6.27 6.15
CA LEU A 29 6.35 -6.28 6.48
C LEU A 29 5.60 -7.41 5.77
N GLY A 30 6.10 -7.89 4.63
CA GLY A 30 5.45 -8.93 3.83
C GLY A 30 4.13 -8.48 3.18
N ILE A 31 3.93 -7.16 3.04
CA ILE A 31 2.72 -6.60 2.42
C ILE A 31 3.04 -6.00 1.05
N PRO A 32 2.12 -6.09 0.09
CA PRO A 32 2.32 -5.52 -1.24
C PRO A 32 2.56 -4.01 -1.23
N PRO A 33 3.50 -3.50 -2.06
CA PRO A 33 3.85 -2.08 -2.13
C PRO A 33 2.66 -1.15 -2.40
N PHE A 34 1.70 -1.58 -3.23
CA PHE A 34 0.54 -0.77 -3.60
C PHE A 34 -0.35 -0.42 -2.40
N LEU A 35 -0.42 -1.26 -1.37
CA LEU A 35 -1.16 -0.97 -0.13
C LEU A 35 -0.54 0.17 0.68
N LEU A 36 0.76 0.39 0.52
CA LEU A 36 1.48 1.52 1.12
C LEU A 36 1.48 2.77 0.23
N GLY A 37 0.78 2.73 -0.91
CA GLY A 37 0.78 3.82 -1.89
C GLY A 37 2.08 3.94 -2.68
N ILE A 38 2.88 2.88 -2.70
CA ILE A 38 4.15 2.82 -3.40
C ILE A 38 3.92 2.12 -4.75
N SER A 39 4.02 2.87 -5.83
CA SER A 39 3.64 2.42 -7.18
C SER A 39 4.80 2.29 -8.17
N TRP A 40 6.03 2.76 -7.80
CA TRP A 40 7.15 2.76 -8.77
C TRP A 40 7.73 1.37 -9.09
N SER A 41 7.42 0.35 -8.28
CA SER A 41 8.01 -0.98 -8.40
C SER A 41 7.06 -2.03 -9.00
N SER A 42 5.81 -1.68 -9.30
CA SER A 42 4.82 -2.65 -9.76
C SER A 42 3.99 -2.13 -10.92
N THR A 43 3.72 -3.02 -11.88
CA THR A 43 2.69 -2.79 -12.90
C THR A 43 1.32 -3.09 -12.31
N GLU A 44 0.24 -2.58 -12.95
CA GLU A 44 -1.14 -2.87 -12.57
C GLU A 44 -1.38 -4.37 -12.43
N ARG A 45 -1.00 -5.15 -13.45
CA ARG A 45 -1.13 -6.61 -13.44
C ARG A 45 -0.38 -7.29 -12.28
N MET A 46 0.80 -6.79 -11.90
CA MET A 46 1.54 -7.30 -10.74
C MET A 46 0.80 -6.97 -9.44
N SER A 47 0.22 -5.79 -9.34
CA SER A 47 -0.56 -5.36 -8.17
C SER A 47 -1.82 -6.23 -8.01
N GLU A 48 -2.51 -6.54 -9.10
CA GLU A 48 -3.66 -7.48 -9.09
C GLU A 48 -3.25 -8.87 -8.61
N GLN A 49 -2.17 -9.43 -9.14
CA GLN A 49 -1.67 -10.73 -8.70
C GLN A 49 -1.27 -10.74 -7.23
N GLN A 50 -0.63 -9.68 -6.75
CA GLN A 50 -0.28 -9.53 -5.34
C GLN A 50 -1.53 -9.40 -4.46
N ALA A 51 -2.57 -8.71 -4.93
CA ALA A 51 -3.85 -8.60 -4.24
C ALA A 51 -4.53 -9.98 -4.09
N ASP A 52 -4.50 -10.81 -5.13
CA ASP A 52 -5.07 -12.16 -5.10
C ASP A 52 -4.33 -13.08 -4.11
N ILE A 53 -3.00 -13.01 -4.10
CA ILE A 53 -2.17 -13.78 -3.15
C ILE A 53 -2.49 -13.35 -1.72
N LEU A 54 -2.50 -12.05 -1.44
CA LEU A 54 -2.80 -11.53 -0.11
C LEU A 54 -4.24 -11.86 0.32
N THR A 55 -5.19 -11.80 -0.60
CA THR A 55 -6.58 -12.21 -0.33
C THR A 55 -6.66 -13.66 0.11
N SER A 56 -5.90 -14.54 -0.55
CA SER A 56 -5.82 -15.96 -0.20
C SER A 56 -5.17 -16.18 1.18
N GLU A 57 -4.11 -15.45 1.51
CA GLU A 57 -3.49 -15.48 2.84
C GLU A 57 -4.44 -15.00 3.93
N LEU A 58 -5.14 -13.90 3.71
CA LEU A 58 -6.12 -13.38 4.66
C LEU A 58 -7.29 -14.35 4.87
N ALA A 59 -7.74 -15.04 3.82
CA ALA A 59 -8.75 -16.09 3.92
C ALA A 59 -8.25 -17.27 4.77
N TYR A 60 -6.98 -17.67 4.61
CA TYR A 60 -6.36 -18.68 5.45
C TYR A 60 -6.31 -18.26 6.93
N TYR A 61 -5.86 -17.04 7.24
CA TYR A 61 -5.86 -16.55 8.62
C TYR A 61 -7.25 -16.51 9.24
N ARG A 62 -8.29 -16.17 8.48
CA ARG A 62 -9.69 -16.26 8.94
C ARG A 62 -10.04 -17.68 9.36
N THR A 63 -9.70 -18.68 8.56
CA THR A 63 -9.94 -20.09 8.86
C THR A 63 -9.23 -20.54 10.15
N VAL A 64 -8.02 -20.03 10.40
CA VAL A 64 -7.27 -20.34 11.63
C VAL A 64 -7.84 -19.63 12.86
N LEU A 65 -8.33 -18.41 12.69
CA LEU A 65 -8.88 -17.60 13.78
C LEU A 65 -10.33 -17.98 14.15
N GLU A 66 -11.12 -18.46 13.20
CA GLU A 66 -12.55 -18.74 13.39
C GLU A 66 -12.85 -19.69 14.59
N PRO A 67 -12.11 -20.79 14.79
CA PRO A 67 -12.35 -21.65 15.96
C PRO A 67 -12.09 -20.95 17.30
N VAL A 68 -11.09 -20.08 17.35
CA VAL A 68 -10.74 -19.32 18.55
C VAL A 68 -11.82 -18.30 18.87
N ILE A 69 -12.24 -17.53 17.87
CA ILE A 69 -13.33 -16.55 18.00
C ILE A 69 -14.62 -17.24 18.39
N THR A 70 -14.97 -18.36 17.74
CA THR A 70 -16.16 -19.16 18.04
C THR A 70 -16.16 -19.60 19.50
N LYS A 71 -15.02 -20.05 20.03
CA LYS A 71 -14.90 -20.47 21.43
C LYS A 71 -15.13 -19.30 22.39
N ILE A 72 -14.54 -18.14 22.11
CA ILE A 72 -14.68 -16.93 22.94
C ILE A 72 -16.15 -16.46 22.94
N VAL A 73 -16.75 -16.33 21.74
CA VAL A 73 -18.13 -15.87 21.60
C VAL A 73 -19.12 -16.86 22.24
N SER A 74 -18.91 -18.18 22.05
CA SER A 74 -19.75 -19.21 22.69
C SER A 74 -19.71 -19.11 24.21
N ALA A 75 -18.52 -18.90 24.79
CA ALA A 75 -18.36 -18.74 26.23
C ALA A 75 -19.12 -17.50 26.72
N HIS A 76 -18.95 -16.38 26.02
CA HIS A 76 -19.63 -15.13 26.35
C HIS A 76 -21.16 -15.24 26.29
N LEU A 77 -21.70 -15.81 25.20
CA LEU A 77 -23.13 -15.98 25.02
C LEU A 77 -23.74 -16.88 26.12
N LYS A 78 -23.07 -17.98 26.48
CA LYS A 78 -23.50 -18.84 27.60
C LYS A 78 -23.52 -18.10 28.93
N MET A 79 -22.54 -17.27 29.20
CA MET A 79 -22.49 -16.43 30.40
C MET A 79 -23.62 -15.40 30.45
N CYS A 80 -24.08 -14.93 29.28
CA CYS A 80 -25.23 -14.04 29.14
C CYS A 80 -26.59 -14.77 29.14
N GLY A 81 -26.60 -16.11 29.27
CA GLY A 81 -27.82 -16.92 29.27
C GLY A 81 -28.35 -17.33 27.89
N TYR A 82 -27.59 -17.04 26.81
CA TYR A 82 -27.94 -17.45 25.46
C TYR A 82 -27.33 -18.83 25.14
N ASN A 83 -28.16 -19.79 24.76
CA ASN A 83 -27.73 -21.14 24.37
C ASN A 83 -27.95 -21.46 22.89
N ASP A 84 -28.27 -20.46 22.10
CA ASP A 84 -28.51 -20.61 20.67
C ASP A 84 -27.20 -20.80 19.87
N SER A 85 -27.32 -21.44 18.71
CA SER A 85 -26.25 -21.57 17.76
C SER A 85 -26.04 -20.22 17.03
N PHE A 86 -24.80 -19.86 16.79
CA PHE A 86 -24.44 -18.69 15.99
C PHE A 86 -23.47 -19.08 14.87
N LYS A 87 -23.39 -18.25 13.86
CA LYS A 87 -22.45 -18.38 12.75
C LYS A 87 -21.64 -17.10 12.63
N ILE A 88 -20.33 -17.24 12.41
CA ILE A 88 -19.47 -16.11 12.08
C ILE A 88 -19.57 -15.88 10.58
N GLU A 89 -19.92 -14.68 10.19
CA GLU A 89 -19.88 -14.23 8.80
C GLU A 89 -18.79 -13.20 8.65
N TRP A 90 -17.87 -13.49 7.73
CA TRP A 90 -16.79 -12.59 7.41
C TRP A 90 -17.17 -11.72 6.22
N ASP A 91 -16.89 -10.44 6.30
CA ASP A 91 -17.02 -9.56 5.14
C ASP A 91 -16.09 -10.00 4.01
N LYS A 92 -16.49 -9.74 2.78
CA LYS A 92 -15.64 -10.02 1.62
C LYS A 92 -14.37 -9.18 1.68
N ILE A 93 -13.22 -9.80 1.42
CA ILE A 93 -11.98 -9.08 1.24
C ILE A 93 -11.98 -8.59 -0.21
N ASN A 94 -11.99 -7.27 -0.40
CA ASN A 94 -11.86 -6.65 -1.71
C ASN A 94 -10.61 -5.77 -1.73
N LEU A 95 -9.54 -6.26 -2.34
CA LEU A 95 -8.29 -5.51 -2.52
C LEU A 95 -8.18 -4.89 -3.91
N GLN A 96 -9.13 -5.15 -4.82
CA GLN A 96 -9.15 -4.57 -6.16
C GLN A 96 -9.33 -3.04 -6.09
N ASP A 97 -10.22 -2.55 -5.23
CA ASP A 97 -10.42 -1.12 -5.02
C ASP A 97 -9.12 -0.42 -4.57
N ALA A 98 -8.28 -1.11 -3.77
CA ALA A 98 -7.00 -0.59 -3.34
C ALA A 98 -5.97 -0.54 -4.49
N VAL A 99 -6.00 -1.52 -5.40
CA VAL A 99 -5.18 -1.51 -6.63
C VAL A 99 -5.59 -0.35 -7.53
N GLU A 100 -6.87 -0.21 -7.82
CA GLU A 100 -7.41 0.88 -8.64
C GLU A 100 -7.07 2.26 -8.05
N LEU A 101 -7.22 2.43 -6.74
CA LEU A 101 -6.86 3.68 -6.05
C LEU A 101 -5.37 3.98 -6.14
N SER A 102 -4.52 2.96 -6.00
CA SER A 102 -3.07 3.10 -6.16
C SER A 102 -2.70 3.53 -7.57
N GLN A 103 -3.32 2.92 -8.58
CA GLN A 103 -3.10 3.27 -9.99
C GLN A 103 -3.59 4.69 -10.31
N ALA A 104 -4.73 5.10 -9.79
CA ALA A 104 -5.24 6.46 -9.95
C ALA A 104 -4.29 7.50 -9.36
N ARG A 105 -3.70 7.22 -8.19
CA ARG A 105 -2.69 8.09 -7.57
C ARG A 105 -1.43 8.21 -8.42
N LEU A 106 -0.95 7.10 -8.98
CA LEU A 106 0.19 7.09 -9.88
C LEU A 106 -0.06 7.94 -11.12
N ASN A 107 -1.21 7.75 -11.76
CA ASN A 107 -1.60 8.49 -12.95
C ASN A 107 -1.70 9.99 -12.66
N ASN A 108 -2.28 10.38 -11.53
CA ASN A 108 -2.34 11.77 -11.11
C ASN A 108 -0.94 12.37 -10.84
N ALA A 109 -0.05 11.62 -10.19
CA ALA A 109 1.32 12.08 -9.95
C ALA A 109 2.09 12.29 -11.26
N ASN A 110 1.94 11.37 -12.22
CA ASN A 110 2.54 11.49 -13.54
C ASN A 110 1.98 12.69 -14.32
N ALA A 111 0.67 12.93 -14.28
CA ALA A 111 0.04 14.09 -14.90
C ALA A 111 0.59 15.41 -14.31
N MET A 112 0.67 15.52 -12.99
CA MET A 112 1.25 16.69 -12.32
C MET A 112 2.73 16.92 -12.68
N ASN A 113 3.51 15.86 -12.84
CA ASN A 113 4.92 15.97 -13.26
C ASN A 113 5.04 16.48 -14.69
N ILE A 114 4.21 15.99 -15.60
CA ILE A 114 4.15 16.45 -16.99
C ILE A 114 3.74 17.94 -17.05
N GLU A 115 2.73 18.34 -16.30
CA GLU A 115 2.31 19.74 -16.22
C GLU A 115 3.41 20.66 -15.71
N ARG A 116 4.18 20.22 -14.70
CA ARG A 116 5.34 20.98 -14.19
C ARG A 116 6.44 21.11 -15.23
N GLN A 117 6.72 20.06 -15.99
CA GLN A 117 7.72 20.09 -17.05
C GLN A 117 7.31 21.07 -18.16
N ILE A 118 6.06 21.00 -18.63
CA ILE A 118 5.53 21.93 -19.64
C ILE A 118 5.57 23.38 -19.13
N GLY A 119 5.18 23.62 -17.87
CA GLY A 119 5.23 24.95 -17.28
C GLY A 119 6.65 25.52 -17.14
N ALA A 120 7.65 24.65 -16.88
CA ALA A 120 9.05 25.04 -16.80
C ALA A 120 9.63 25.35 -18.19
N ASP A 121 9.27 24.60 -19.22
CA ASP A 121 9.72 24.81 -20.60
C ASP A 121 9.19 26.13 -21.16
N VAL A 122 7.93 26.46 -20.90
CA VAL A 122 7.31 27.75 -21.32
C VAL A 122 7.97 28.96 -20.65
N GLN A 123 8.48 28.83 -19.42
CA GLN A 123 9.19 29.92 -18.73
C GLN A 123 10.64 30.12 -19.22
N ASN A 124 11.25 29.11 -19.85
CA ASN A 124 12.59 29.20 -20.37
C ASN A 124 12.67 29.75 -21.82
N GLU A 125 11.54 29.76 -22.52
CA GLU A 125 11.46 30.29 -23.91
C GLU A 125 11.01 31.77 -24.00
N GLY A 126 10.68 32.43 -22.91
CA GLY A 126 10.28 33.84 -22.81
C GLY A 126 11.32 34.71 -22.17
#